data_e1049c86aa4f84223aa06dbf3bc98c0d
#
_entry.id   e1049c86aa4f84223aa06dbf3bc98c0d
#
_cell.length_a   1.000
_cell.length_b   1.000
_cell.length_c   1.000
_cell.angle_alpha   90.00
_cell.angle_beta   90.00
_cell.angle_gamma   90.00
#
_symmetry.space_group_name_H-M   'P 1'
#
loop_
_entity.id
_entity.type
_entity.pdbx_description
1 polymer ?
#
loop_
_entity_poly.entity_id
_entity_poly.type
_entity_poly.pdbx_seq_one_letter_code
_entity_poly.pdbx_strand_id
1 'polypeptide(L)'
;MQVTVVGWSGSFPGPRSPASCYLIDTGDFRLVLDLGNGALGALQSYTSLTDVDAICLSHLHADHCIDMLAYSVFQHYHPAGQRPAIPVYGPAGAAERLTRALGSDHPGMTSAFEFTSLTPGMTAIGPLRITVGRVNHPVETFAFRIEHGGKVLAYSADTAPCDDLVGLASGADVLLCEASFVDAPDLPPDLHLTARQAGEHASRAGVGQLVLTHLVPWNDPAVSQEQASAAFSGPLLLASCGLTLLGGQD
;
A
#
# COMPACT_ATOMS: atom_id res chain seq x y z
N MET A 1 -10.54 13.41 -2.04
CA MET A 1 -9.86 12.13 -1.76
C MET A 1 -9.04 12.30 -0.48
N GLN A 2 -9.25 11.44 0.47
CA GLN A 2 -8.48 11.35 1.70
C GLN A 2 -7.77 10.01 1.75
N VAL A 3 -6.56 9.96 2.28
CA VAL A 3 -5.79 8.72 2.48
C VAL A 3 -5.50 8.59 3.98
N THR A 4 -5.88 7.46 4.57
CA THR A 4 -5.60 7.14 5.97
C THR A 4 -4.58 6.02 6.04
N VAL A 5 -3.49 6.23 6.76
CA VAL A 5 -2.49 5.19 7.03
C VAL A 5 -3.05 4.26 8.11
N VAL A 6 -3.35 3.02 7.75
CA VAL A 6 -3.85 1.98 8.67
C VAL A 6 -2.68 1.19 9.24
N GLY A 7 -1.74 0.81 8.37
CA GLY A 7 -0.54 0.08 8.70
C GLY A 7 0.66 0.55 7.85
N TRP A 8 1.82 0.66 8.49
CA TRP A 8 3.04 1.21 7.88
C TRP A 8 4.31 0.42 8.18
N SER A 9 4.22 -0.67 8.98
CA SER A 9 5.39 -1.51 9.26
C SER A 9 5.80 -2.31 8.03
N GLY A 10 7.11 -2.34 7.76
CA GLY A 10 7.70 -3.14 6.70
C GLY A 10 8.07 -4.55 7.17
N SER A 11 7.98 -5.51 6.27
CA SER A 11 8.34 -6.93 6.41
C SER A 11 7.52 -7.72 7.43
N PHE A 12 7.10 -7.12 8.54
CA PHE A 12 6.26 -7.71 9.59
C PHE A 12 5.67 -6.62 10.49
N PRO A 13 4.54 -6.90 11.19
CA PRO A 13 3.92 -5.90 12.06
C PRO A 13 4.81 -5.57 13.25
N GLY A 14 4.89 -4.30 13.57
CA GLY A 14 5.54 -3.82 14.79
C GLY A 14 4.55 -3.64 15.94
N PRO A 15 5.03 -3.32 17.15
CA PRO A 15 4.17 -3.15 18.32
C PRO A 15 3.24 -1.93 18.21
N ARG A 16 3.51 -1.01 17.29
CA ARG A 16 2.75 0.24 17.10
C ARG A 16 2.02 0.32 15.78
N SER A 17 2.19 -0.67 14.89
CA SER A 17 1.59 -0.66 13.57
C SER A 17 1.45 -2.07 13.02
N PRO A 18 0.33 -2.40 12.37
CA PRO A 18 0.27 -3.53 11.47
C PRO A 18 1.19 -3.31 10.26
N ALA A 19 1.34 -4.34 9.44
CA ALA A 19 2.00 -4.25 8.15
C ALA A 19 1.20 -3.38 7.16
N SER A 20 1.70 -3.22 5.95
CA SER A 20 1.20 -2.27 4.96
C SER A 20 -0.31 -2.33 4.73
N CYS A 21 -0.99 -1.21 4.95
CA CYS A 21 -2.40 -1.01 4.62
C CYS A 21 -2.76 0.48 4.61
N TYR A 22 -3.43 0.92 3.55
CA TYR A 22 -3.84 2.32 3.40
C TYR A 22 -5.28 2.36 2.91
N LEU A 23 -6.11 3.17 3.57
CA LEU A 23 -7.50 3.39 3.18
C LEU A 23 -7.59 4.69 2.37
N ILE A 24 -8.11 4.58 1.15
CA ILE A 24 -8.40 5.71 0.26
C ILE A 24 -9.91 5.91 0.24
N ASP A 25 -10.37 7.07 0.69
CA ASP A 25 -11.79 7.42 0.79
C ASP A 25 -12.10 8.65 -0.07
N THR A 26 -13.10 8.53 -0.94
CA THR A 26 -13.62 9.63 -1.77
C THR A 26 -14.94 10.21 -1.23
N GLY A 27 -15.43 9.67 -0.12
CA GLY A 27 -16.73 9.95 0.47
C GLY A 27 -17.75 8.86 0.19
N ASP A 28 -17.88 8.47 -1.06
CA ASP A 28 -18.82 7.45 -1.56
C ASP A 28 -18.15 6.18 -2.11
N PHE A 29 -16.82 6.11 -2.08
CA PHE A 29 -16.05 4.93 -2.52
C PHE A 29 -14.80 4.75 -1.65
N ARG A 30 -14.57 3.53 -1.17
CA ARG A 30 -13.43 3.16 -0.32
C ARG A 30 -12.60 2.06 -0.96
N LEU A 31 -11.34 2.40 -1.26
CA LEU A 31 -10.32 1.49 -1.73
C LEU A 31 -9.35 1.18 -0.59
N VAL A 32 -9.12 -0.10 -0.33
CA VAL A 32 -8.01 -0.56 0.52
C VAL A 32 -6.81 -0.87 -0.36
N LEU A 33 -5.68 -0.25 -0.07
CA LEU A 33 -4.41 -0.45 -0.77
C LEU A 33 -3.49 -1.26 0.15
N ASP A 34 -3.22 -2.49 -0.23
CA ASP A 34 -2.60 -3.56 0.54
C ASP A 34 -3.36 -3.94 1.83
N LEU A 35 -3.17 -5.16 2.29
CA LEU A 35 -3.80 -5.69 3.51
C LEU A 35 -2.86 -6.72 4.17
N GLY A 36 -1.77 -6.19 4.73
CA GLY A 36 -0.76 -6.99 5.43
C GLY A 36 -1.22 -7.48 6.79
N ASN A 37 -0.39 -8.28 7.44
CA ASN A 37 -0.75 -8.92 8.69
C ASN A 37 -1.02 -7.90 9.82
N GLY A 38 -2.15 -8.12 10.51
CA GLY A 38 -2.70 -7.25 11.56
C GLY A 38 -3.53 -6.09 11.03
N ALA A 39 -3.52 -5.85 9.72
CA ALA A 39 -4.14 -4.70 9.10
C ALA A 39 -5.68 -4.79 9.09
N LEU A 40 -6.26 -5.98 8.92
CA LEU A 40 -7.72 -6.14 8.93
C LEU A 40 -8.33 -5.73 10.28
N GLY A 41 -7.65 -6.06 11.37
CA GLY A 41 -8.07 -5.64 12.70
C GLY A 41 -8.02 -4.13 12.88
N ALA A 42 -6.91 -3.50 12.48
CA ALA A 42 -6.71 -2.06 12.57
C ALA A 42 -7.64 -1.26 11.65
N LEU A 43 -7.92 -1.76 10.45
CA LEU A 43 -8.80 -1.14 9.45
C LEU A 43 -10.20 -0.85 10.02
N GLN A 44 -10.71 -1.72 10.88
CA GLN A 44 -12.02 -1.57 11.52
C GLN A 44 -12.12 -0.35 12.46
N SER A 45 -10.99 0.28 12.81
CA SER A 45 -10.98 1.55 13.54
C SER A 45 -11.28 2.76 12.65
N TYR A 46 -11.23 2.59 11.33
CA TYR A 46 -11.36 3.67 10.34
C TYR A 46 -12.56 3.51 9.42
N THR A 47 -12.99 2.28 9.17
CA THR A 47 -14.16 1.97 8.33
C THR A 47 -14.78 0.64 8.73
N SER A 48 -16.06 0.44 8.40
CA SER A 48 -16.65 -0.89 8.46
C SER A 48 -16.11 -1.77 7.34
N LEU A 49 -15.86 -3.05 7.60
CA LEU A 49 -15.47 -4.00 6.56
C LEU A 49 -16.56 -4.18 5.49
N THR A 50 -17.81 -3.84 5.81
CA THR A 50 -18.93 -3.88 4.85
C THR A 50 -18.91 -2.71 3.86
N ASP A 51 -18.13 -1.67 4.14
CA ASP A 51 -18.10 -0.42 3.38
C ASP A 51 -16.84 -0.31 2.49
N VAL A 52 -16.07 -1.39 2.38
CA VAL A 52 -14.95 -1.48 1.45
C VAL A 52 -15.47 -1.88 0.07
N ASP A 53 -15.26 -1.01 -0.92
CA ASP A 53 -15.77 -1.21 -2.28
C ASP A 53 -14.78 -1.95 -3.19
N ALA A 54 -13.47 -1.82 -2.92
CA ALA A 54 -12.44 -2.50 -3.68
C ALA A 54 -11.14 -2.65 -2.87
N ILE A 55 -10.29 -3.58 -3.29
CA ILE A 55 -8.96 -3.81 -2.73
C ILE A 55 -7.94 -3.80 -3.86
N CYS A 56 -6.81 -3.13 -3.66
CA CYS A 56 -5.65 -3.17 -4.56
C CYS A 56 -4.47 -3.78 -3.82
N LEU A 57 -3.90 -4.85 -4.37
CA LEU A 57 -2.69 -5.48 -3.84
C LEU A 57 -1.50 -5.10 -4.73
N SER A 58 -0.48 -4.50 -4.12
CA SER A 58 0.74 -4.12 -4.84
C SER A 58 1.55 -5.34 -5.27
N HIS A 59 1.69 -6.30 -4.38
CA HIS A 59 2.35 -7.57 -4.60
C HIS A 59 1.91 -8.63 -3.57
N LEU A 60 2.50 -9.84 -3.63
CA LEU A 60 1.99 -10.97 -2.87
C LEU A 60 2.91 -11.42 -1.73
N HIS A 61 3.78 -10.56 -1.18
CA HIS A 61 4.41 -10.83 0.10
C HIS A 61 3.39 -10.77 1.23
N ALA A 62 3.62 -11.53 2.30
CA ALA A 62 2.64 -11.70 3.37
C ALA A 62 2.26 -10.38 4.06
N ASP A 63 3.22 -9.50 4.23
CA ASP A 63 3.05 -8.18 4.85
C ASP A 63 2.29 -7.16 3.97
N HIS A 64 1.82 -7.59 2.79
CA HIS A 64 0.95 -6.81 1.90
C HIS A 64 -0.40 -7.47 1.61
N CYS A 65 -0.58 -8.77 1.91
CA CYS A 65 -1.81 -9.44 1.45
C CYS A 65 -2.38 -10.51 2.40
N ILE A 66 -1.68 -10.88 3.48
CA ILE A 66 -2.06 -12.09 4.22
C ILE A 66 -3.40 -11.96 4.98
N ASP A 67 -3.78 -10.77 5.41
CA ASP A 67 -5.05 -10.56 6.11
C ASP A 67 -6.29 -10.69 5.20
N MET A 68 -6.08 -10.81 3.89
CA MET A 68 -7.13 -11.26 2.96
C MET A 68 -7.73 -12.61 3.37
N LEU A 69 -6.94 -13.48 4.02
CA LEU A 69 -7.43 -14.77 4.53
C LEU A 69 -8.48 -14.57 5.62
N ALA A 70 -8.19 -13.73 6.59
CA ALA A 70 -9.15 -13.39 7.65
C ALA A 70 -10.36 -12.63 7.11
N TYR A 71 -10.17 -11.77 6.11
CA TYR A 71 -11.27 -11.06 5.47
C TYR A 71 -12.22 -12.01 4.71
N SER A 72 -11.69 -13.08 4.11
CA SER A 72 -12.53 -14.10 3.46
C SER A 72 -13.47 -14.79 4.46
N VAL A 73 -13.00 -15.01 5.69
CA VAL A 73 -13.84 -15.56 6.78
C VAL A 73 -14.99 -14.61 7.11
N PHE A 74 -14.71 -13.30 7.24
CA PHE A 74 -15.75 -12.29 7.44
C PHE A 74 -16.78 -12.30 6.30
N GLN A 75 -16.34 -12.36 5.04
CA GLN A 75 -17.23 -12.35 3.87
C GLN A 75 -18.15 -13.59 3.82
N HIS A 76 -17.65 -14.76 4.22
CA HIS A 76 -18.42 -16.02 4.18
C HIS A 76 -19.36 -16.20 5.36
N TYR A 77 -18.90 -15.86 6.56
CA TYR A 77 -19.57 -16.24 7.80
C TYR A 77 -20.22 -15.06 8.53
N HIS A 78 -20.42 -13.94 7.83
CA HIS A 78 -21.10 -12.79 8.41
C HIS A 78 -22.53 -13.16 8.85
N PRO A 79 -23.00 -12.77 10.07
CA PRO A 79 -24.31 -13.15 10.60
C PRO A 79 -25.49 -12.74 9.71
N ALA A 80 -25.35 -11.69 8.91
CA ALA A 80 -26.36 -11.26 7.93
C ALA A 80 -26.35 -12.08 6.61
N GLY A 81 -25.61 -13.19 6.56
CA GLY A 81 -25.42 -14.02 5.38
C GLY A 81 -24.14 -13.66 4.60
N GLN A 82 -23.83 -14.48 3.60
CA GLN A 82 -22.69 -14.27 2.73
C GLN A 82 -22.77 -12.90 2.05
N ARG A 83 -21.67 -12.15 2.11
CA ARG A 83 -21.58 -10.83 1.53
C ARG A 83 -21.32 -10.90 0.02
N PRO A 84 -21.67 -9.86 -0.76
CA PRO A 84 -21.24 -9.73 -2.12
C PRO A 84 -19.69 -9.79 -2.23
N ALA A 85 -19.20 -10.42 -3.30
CA ALA A 85 -17.75 -10.47 -3.54
C ALA A 85 -17.19 -9.07 -3.73
N ILE A 86 -16.05 -8.78 -3.07
CA ILE A 86 -15.35 -7.51 -3.22
C ILE A 86 -14.39 -7.63 -4.40
N PRO A 87 -14.36 -6.66 -5.35
CA PRO A 87 -13.35 -6.58 -6.39
C PRO A 87 -11.93 -6.44 -5.80
N VAL A 88 -11.01 -7.29 -6.25
CA VAL A 88 -9.59 -7.28 -5.86
C VAL A 88 -8.73 -7.16 -7.10
N TYR A 89 -7.90 -6.14 -7.15
CA TYR A 89 -6.95 -5.87 -8.23
C TYR A 89 -5.55 -6.15 -7.72
N GLY A 90 -4.76 -6.96 -8.42
CA GLY A 90 -3.42 -7.30 -7.96
C GLY A 90 -2.61 -8.08 -9.00
N PRO A 91 -1.43 -8.57 -8.64
CA PRO A 91 -0.61 -9.41 -9.52
C PRO A 91 -1.34 -10.68 -9.97
N ALA A 92 -0.92 -11.20 -11.12
CA ALA A 92 -1.43 -12.48 -11.60
C ALA A 92 -1.17 -13.61 -10.58
N GLY A 93 -2.13 -14.53 -10.43
CA GLY A 93 -2.04 -15.65 -9.49
C GLY A 93 -2.37 -15.29 -8.03
N ALA A 94 -2.85 -14.09 -7.74
CA ALA A 94 -3.23 -13.68 -6.37
C ALA A 94 -4.28 -14.63 -5.76
N ALA A 95 -5.34 -14.95 -6.50
CA ALA A 95 -6.38 -15.87 -6.05
C ALA A 95 -5.83 -17.24 -5.66
N GLU A 96 -4.98 -17.82 -6.52
CA GLU A 96 -4.39 -19.15 -6.28
C GLU A 96 -3.42 -19.16 -5.10
N ARG A 97 -2.57 -18.11 -4.99
CA ARG A 97 -1.63 -18.00 -3.87
C ARG A 97 -2.36 -17.89 -2.53
N LEU A 98 -3.36 -17.01 -2.44
CA LEU A 98 -4.12 -16.80 -1.22
C LEU A 98 -5.00 -18.03 -0.88
N THR A 99 -5.61 -18.67 -1.88
CA THR A 99 -6.37 -19.92 -1.66
C THR A 99 -5.47 -21.03 -1.11
N ARG A 100 -4.24 -21.18 -1.63
CA ARG A 100 -3.29 -22.15 -1.08
C ARG A 100 -2.88 -21.84 0.36
N ALA A 101 -2.77 -20.57 0.72
CA ALA A 101 -2.45 -20.17 2.09
C ALA A 101 -3.64 -20.36 3.04
N LEU A 102 -4.88 -20.24 2.53
CA LEU A 102 -6.10 -20.46 3.30
C LEU A 102 -6.33 -21.93 3.70
N GLY A 103 -5.92 -22.86 2.85
CA GLY A 103 -6.08 -24.31 3.06
C GLY A 103 -7.24 -24.90 2.25
N SER A 104 -7.36 -26.23 2.28
CA SER A 104 -8.28 -27.00 1.42
C SER A 104 -9.69 -27.16 1.97
N ASP A 105 -9.92 -26.79 3.22
CA ASP A 105 -11.17 -26.93 3.96
C ASP A 105 -12.06 -25.67 3.93
N HIS A 106 -11.63 -24.67 3.17
CA HIS A 106 -12.36 -23.43 2.95
C HIS A 106 -12.91 -23.32 1.52
N PRO A 107 -13.99 -22.51 1.30
CA PRO A 107 -14.59 -22.31 -0.03
C PRO A 107 -13.65 -21.68 -1.07
N GLY A 108 -12.48 -21.21 -0.64
CA GLY A 108 -11.50 -20.52 -1.48
C GLY A 108 -11.74 -19.00 -1.54
N MET A 109 -10.72 -18.29 -2.04
CA MET A 109 -10.74 -16.82 -2.08
C MET A 109 -11.77 -16.28 -3.09
N THR A 110 -11.97 -17.00 -4.20
CA THR A 110 -12.87 -16.55 -5.30
C THR A 110 -14.35 -16.57 -4.95
N SER A 111 -14.73 -17.17 -3.83
CA SER A 111 -16.10 -17.10 -3.32
C SER A 111 -16.37 -15.85 -2.47
N ALA A 112 -15.30 -15.18 -2.01
CA ALA A 112 -15.36 -13.95 -1.23
C ALA A 112 -14.93 -12.71 -2.02
N PHE A 113 -14.11 -12.90 -3.06
CA PHE A 113 -13.46 -11.83 -3.82
C PHE A 113 -13.47 -12.09 -5.32
N GLU A 114 -13.61 -11.03 -6.10
CA GLU A 114 -13.51 -11.07 -7.56
C GLU A 114 -12.15 -10.52 -7.99
N PHE A 115 -11.24 -11.42 -8.40
CA PHE A 115 -9.86 -11.05 -8.72
C PHE A 115 -9.70 -10.61 -10.17
N THR A 116 -9.04 -9.47 -10.36
CA THR A 116 -8.60 -8.93 -11.65
C THR A 116 -7.10 -8.73 -11.63
N SER A 117 -6.39 -9.34 -12.57
CA SER A 117 -4.95 -9.16 -12.71
C SER A 117 -4.62 -7.78 -13.27
N LEU A 118 -3.74 -7.07 -12.58
CA LEU A 118 -3.21 -5.78 -13.03
C LEU A 118 -2.13 -5.96 -14.10
N THR A 119 -2.04 -4.97 -14.96
CA THR A 119 -0.93 -4.78 -15.91
C THR A 119 -0.53 -3.31 -15.89
N PRO A 120 0.75 -2.98 -16.21
CA PRO A 120 1.15 -1.59 -16.34
C PRO A 120 0.26 -0.80 -17.30
N GLY A 121 -0.07 0.41 -16.92
CA GLY A 121 -0.96 1.29 -17.69
C GLY A 121 -2.03 1.95 -16.84
N MET A 122 -2.96 2.62 -17.48
CA MET A 122 -4.04 3.34 -16.81
C MET A 122 -5.31 2.48 -16.74
N THR A 123 -5.92 2.46 -15.57
CA THR A 123 -7.22 1.81 -15.31
C THR A 123 -8.09 2.70 -14.43
N ALA A 124 -9.39 2.45 -14.41
CA ALA A 124 -10.32 3.07 -13.47
C ALA A 124 -10.80 2.03 -12.45
N ILE A 125 -10.78 2.39 -11.17
CA ILE A 125 -11.36 1.58 -10.09
C ILE A 125 -12.33 2.49 -9.32
N GLY A 126 -13.62 2.25 -9.47
CA GLY A 126 -14.64 3.19 -9.01
C GLY A 126 -14.42 4.58 -9.61
N PRO A 127 -14.45 5.66 -8.81
CA PRO A 127 -14.21 7.02 -9.29
C PRO A 127 -12.72 7.37 -9.41
N LEU A 128 -11.81 6.46 -9.04
CA LEU A 128 -10.37 6.68 -9.03
C LEU A 128 -9.76 6.40 -10.40
N ARG A 129 -8.92 7.29 -10.89
CA ARG A 129 -8.03 7.05 -12.03
C ARG A 129 -6.69 6.55 -11.50
N ILE A 130 -6.32 5.33 -11.86
CA ILE A 130 -5.12 4.67 -11.36
C ILE A 130 -4.17 4.37 -12.51
N THR A 131 -2.95 4.87 -12.42
CA THR A 131 -1.85 4.44 -13.29
C THR A 131 -1.01 3.43 -12.51
N VAL A 132 -0.87 2.24 -13.10
CA VAL A 132 -0.10 1.11 -12.57
C VAL A 132 1.27 1.12 -13.23
N GLY A 133 2.33 1.15 -12.44
CA GLY A 133 3.71 1.04 -12.90
C GLY A 133 4.39 -0.19 -12.29
N ARG A 134 5.20 -0.91 -13.07
CA ARG A 134 6.03 -1.97 -12.52
C ARG A 134 7.26 -1.37 -11.87
N VAL A 135 7.67 -1.91 -10.72
CA VAL A 135 8.86 -1.46 -9.99
C VAL A 135 9.85 -2.60 -9.78
N ASN A 136 11.04 -2.27 -9.26
CA ASN A 136 12.14 -3.22 -9.11
C ASN A 136 12.07 -3.95 -7.77
N HIS A 137 11.50 -5.15 -7.77
CA HIS A 137 11.40 -6.00 -6.59
C HIS A 137 11.48 -7.48 -7.01
N PRO A 138 11.93 -8.42 -6.14
CA PRO A 138 12.12 -9.83 -6.51
C PRO A 138 10.88 -10.56 -7.03
N VAL A 139 9.68 -10.10 -6.64
CA VAL A 139 8.40 -10.60 -7.15
C VAL A 139 7.71 -9.52 -7.99
N GLU A 140 6.72 -9.91 -8.79
CA GLU A 140 5.93 -8.93 -9.53
C GLU A 140 5.28 -7.94 -8.57
N THR A 141 5.68 -6.67 -8.68
CA THR A 141 5.26 -5.58 -7.79
C THR A 141 4.86 -4.35 -8.60
N PHE A 142 3.75 -3.76 -8.21
CA PHE A 142 3.19 -2.57 -8.84
C PHE A 142 3.17 -1.39 -7.87
N ALA A 143 3.72 -0.27 -8.32
CA ALA A 143 3.47 1.05 -7.76
C ALA A 143 2.20 1.64 -8.37
N PHE A 144 1.58 2.57 -7.66
CA PHE A 144 0.32 3.19 -8.07
C PHE A 144 0.40 4.71 -8.03
N ARG A 145 -0.11 5.35 -9.10
CA ARG A 145 -0.48 6.76 -9.11
C ARG A 145 -2.00 6.83 -9.11
N ILE A 146 -2.59 7.42 -8.08
CA ILE A 146 -4.04 7.46 -7.84
C ILE A 146 -4.50 8.91 -7.87
N GLU A 147 -5.44 9.22 -8.74
CA GLU A 147 -5.92 10.57 -8.98
C GLU A 147 -7.45 10.66 -8.79
N HIS A 148 -7.88 11.64 -8.01
CA HIS A 148 -9.29 11.97 -7.83
C HIS A 148 -9.47 13.39 -7.29
N GLY A 149 -10.43 14.16 -7.85
CA GLY A 149 -10.77 15.50 -7.39
C GLY A 149 -9.59 16.48 -7.41
N GLY A 150 -8.71 16.36 -8.42
CA GLY A 150 -7.52 17.20 -8.57
C GLY A 150 -6.38 16.88 -7.59
N LYS A 151 -6.50 15.82 -6.78
CA LYS A 151 -5.47 15.33 -5.85
C LYS A 151 -4.77 14.10 -6.43
N VAL A 152 -3.48 13.97 -6.15
CA VAL A 152 -2.61 12.93 -6.67
C VAL A 152 -1.82 12.27 -5.54
N LEU A 153 -2.05 10.99 -5.31
CA LEU A 153 -1.21 10.10 -4.49
C LEU A 153 -0.33 9.27 -5.40
N ALA A 154 0.97 9.18 -5.11
CA ALA A 154 1.83 8.11 -5.59
C ALA A 154 2.17 7.17 -4.43
N TYR A 155 2.09 5.86 -4.65
CA TYR A 155 2.51 4.82 -3.71
C TYR A 155 3.56 3.94 -4.35
N SER A 156 4.71 3.83 -3.70
CA SER A 156 5.86 3.10 -4.26
C SER A 156 5.68 1.59 -4.27
N ALA A 157 4.86 1.03 -3.37
CA ALA A 157 4.98 -0.36 -2.93
C ALA A 157 6.43 -0.68 -2.50
N ASP A 158 6.85 -1.94 -2.51
CA ASP A 158 8.22 -2.34 -2.23
C ASP A 158 9.06 -2.26 -3.49
N THR A 159 10.19 -1.59 -3.43
CA THR A 159 11.05 -1.39 -4.60
C THR A 159 12.49 -1.06 -4.23
N ALA A 160 13.45 -1.56 -4.98
CA ALA A 160 14.78 -0.98 -5.06
C ALA A 160 14.76 0.30 -5.92
N PRO A 161 15.86 1.05 -6.03
CA PRO A 161 15.93 2.24 -6.87
C PRO A 161 15.43 1.98 -8.30
N CYS A 162 14.48 2.80 -8.77
CA CYS A 162 13.74 2.55 -9.99
C CYS A 162 13.29 3.88 -10.64
N ASP A 163 13.70 4.12 -11.89
CA ASP A 163 13.30 5.32 -12.62
C ASP A 163 11.81 5.35 -12.98
N ASP A 164 11.20 4.16 -13.11
CA ASP A 164 9.76 4.06 -13.37
C ASP A 164 8.94 4.63 -12.20
N LEU A 165 9.39 4.46 -10.95
CA LEU A 165 8.77 5.09 -9.78
C LEU A 165 8.88 6.61 -9.86
N VAL A 166 10.02 7.16 -10.27
CA VAL A 166 10.19 8.62 -10.43
C VAL A 166 9.24 9.17 -11.46
N GLY A 167 9.09 8.48 -12.60
CA GLY A 167 8.13 8.84 -13.65
C GLY A 167 6.68 8.80 -13.16
N LEU A 168 6.31 7.73 -12.47
CA LEU A 168 4.97 7.53 -11.91
C LEU A 168 4.60 8.61 -10.88
N ALA A 169 5.54 8.96 -10.01
CA ALA A 169 5.36 9.94 -8.94
C ALA A 169 5.48 11.39 -9.41
N SER A 170 5.81 11.63 -10.68
CA SER A 170 6.09 12.99 -11.18
C SER A 170 4.95 13.97 -10.83
N GLY A 171 5.29 15.04 -10.09
CA GLY A 171 4.38 16.09 -9.67
C GLY A 171 3.22 15.63 -8.77
N ALA A 172 3.32 14.48 -8.10
CA ALA A 172 2.29 14.04 -7.16
C ALA A 172 2.21 14.99 -5.95
N ASP A 173 1.00 15.20 -5.42
CA ASP A 173 0.84 15.98 -4.18
C ASP A 173 1.51 15.27 -3.01
N VAL A 174 1.39 13.94 -2.95
CA VAL A 174 2.02 13.08 -1.93
C VAL A 174 2.66 11.87 -2.60
N LEU A 175 3.90 11.60 -2.23
CA LEU A 175 4.56 10.31 -2.45
C LEU A 175 4.60 9.54 -1.11
N LEU A 176 3.86 8.46 -1.02
CA LEU A 176 3.93 7.48 0.06
C LEU A 176 4.97 6.43 -0.36
N CYS A 177 6.17 6.53 0.21
CA CYS A 177 7.36 5.81 -0.26
C CYS A 177 7.89 4.88 0.81
N GLU A 178 8.16 3.64 0.43
CA GLU A 178 8.88 2.69 1.27
C GLU A 178 10.28 3.22 1.63
N ALA A 179 10.76 2.85 2.80
CA ALA A 179 12.11 3.13 3.27
C ALA A 179 12.55 2.05 4.27
N SER A 180 12.55 0.79 3.82
CA SER A 180 12.86 -0.36 4.65
C SER A 180 14.29 -0.37 5.14
N PHE A 181 15.20 0.18 4.34
CA PHE A 181 16.61 0.23 4.70
C PHE A 181 17.02 1.61 5.24
N VAL A 182 17.99 1.59 6.13
CA VAL A 182 18.87 2.72 6.43
C VAL A 182 20.16 2.55 5.66
N ASP A 183 20.87 3.65 5.37
CA ASP A 183 22.14 3.58 4.65
C ASP A 183 23.13 2.71 5.42
N ALA A 184 23.62 1.66 4.78
CA ALA A 184 24.64 0.75 5.31
C ALA A 184 25.45 0.15 4.16
N PRO A 185 26.71 -0.28 4.40
CA PRO A 185 27.44 -1.07 3.42
C PRO A 185 26.72 -2.43 3.22
N ASP A 186 26.88 -3.00 2.04
CA ASP A 186 26.46 -4.39 1.72
C ASP A 186 24.94 -4.67 1.87
N LEU A 187 24.10 -3.68 1.57
CA LEU A 187 22.64 -3.89 1.50
C LEU A 187 22.29 -4.86 0.36
N PRO A 188 21.28 -5.72 0.54
CA PRO A 188 20.78 -6.56 -0.54
C PRO A 188 20.37 -5.72 -1.75
N PRO A 189 20.88 -6.02 -2.95
CA PRO A 189 20.46 -5.32 -4.16
C PRO A 189 19.02 -5.71 -4.55
N ASP A 190 18.38 -4.88 -5.36
CA ASP A 190 17.09 -5.15 -6.01
C ASP A 190 15.96 -5.54 -5.04
N LEU A 191 15.97 -5.02 -3.81
CA LEU A 191 15.01 -5.40 -2.78
C LEU A 191 14.19 -4.20 -2.27
N HIS A 192 14.85 -3.22 -1.63
CA HIS A 192 14.20 -2.07 -1.02
C HIS A 192 14.99 -0.77 -1.21
N LEU A 193 14.32 0.36 -0.97
CA LEU A 193 14.96 1.67 -0.86
C LEU A 193 15.57 1.88 0.53
N THR A 194 16.67 2.62 0.58
CA THR A 194 17.05 3.33 1.80
C THR A 194 16.21 4.60 1.93
N ALA A 195 16.13 5.13 3.15
CA ALA A 195 15.42 6.38 3.39
C ALA A 195 16.02 7.55 2.58
N ARG A 196 17.35 7.58 2.39
CA ARG A 196 18.01 8.55 1.49
C ARG A 196 17.53 8.39 0.05
N GLN A 197 17.49 7.16 -0.46
CA GLN A 197 17.03 6.89 -1.82
C GLN A 197 15.56 7.27 -2.02
N ALA A 198 14.70 7.06 -1.00
CA ALA A 198 13.32 7.54 -1.01
C ALA A 198 13.26 9.07 -1.16
N GLY A 199 14.12 9.81 -0.43
CA GLY A 199 14.28 11.26 -0.57
C GLY A 199 14.78 11.68 -1.95
N GLU A 200 15.74 10.96 -2.53
CA GLU A 200 16.25 11.21 -3.90
C GLU A 200 15.16 11.01 -4.96
N HIS A 201 14.35 9.95 -4.84
CA HIS A 201 13.20 9.71 -5.74
C HIS A 201 12.16 10.81 -5.62
N ALA A 202 11.82 11.23 -4.40
CA ALA A 202 10.91 12.35 -4.14
C ALA A 202 11.39 13.66 -4.77
N SER A 203 12.67 13.98 -4.63
CA SER A 203 13.29 15.17 -5.21
C SER A 203 13.26 15.13 -6.74
N ARG A 204 13.64 14.00 -7.34
CA ARG A 204 13.65 13.83 -8.80
C ARG A 204 12.24 13.87 -9.38
N ALA A 205 11.24 13.33 -8.68
CA ALA A 205 9.85 13.35 -9.10
C ALA A 205 9.17 14.72 -8.87
N GLY A 206 9.77 15.62 -8.09
CA GLY A 206 9.21 16.93 -7.78
C GLY A 206 7.88 16.84 -7.02
N VAL A 207 7.78 15.93 -6.06
CA VAL A 207 6.54 15.72 -5.29
C VAL A 207 6.31 16.84 -4.29
N GLY A 208 5.04 17.11 -3.96
CA GLY A 208 4.67 18.14 -2.99
C GLY A 208 5.02 17.75 -1.54
N GLN A 209 4.91 16.47 -1.20
CA GLN A 209 5.22 15.93 0.12
C GLN A 209 5.73 14.48 0.00
N LEU A 210 6.74 14.14 0.82
CA LEU A 210 7.21 12.77 1.01
C LEU A 210 6.68 12.23 2.34
N VAL A 211 6.09 11.03 2.32
CA VAL A 211 5.72 10.27 3.53
C VAL A 211 6.47 8.95 3.49
N LEU A 212 7.40 8.76 4.43
CA LEU A 212 8.12 7.49 4.56
C LEU A 212 7.22 6.45 5.22
N THR A 213 7.12 5.30 4.60
CA THR A 213 6.36 4.14 5.08
C THR A 213 7.15 2.85 4.93
N HIS A 214 6.55 1.71 5.25
CA HIS A 214 7.20 0.39 5.19
C HIS A 214 8.50 0.38 6.00
N LEU A 215 8.48 1.06 7.17
CA LEU A 215 9.63 1.13 8.06
C LEU A 215 9.71 -0.15 8.88
N VAL A 216 10.84 -0.84 8.78
CA VAL A 216 11.02 -2.11 9.50
C VAL A 216 11.14 -1.86 11.01
N PRO A 217 10.42 -2.60 11.88
CA PRO A 217 10.32 -2.29 13.30
C PRO A 217 11.63 -2.27 14.12
N TRP A 218 12.70 -2.87 13.63
CA TRP A 218 14.02 -2.80 14.27
C TRP A 218 14.83 -1.56 13.91
N ASN A 219 14.43 -0.77 12.90
CA ASN A 219 15.11 0.47 12.56
C ASN A 219 14.65 1.61 13.47
N ASP A 220 15.57 2.54 13.76
CA ASP A 220 15.21 3.80 14.39
C ASP A 220 14.58 4.75 13.33
N PRO A 221 13.30 5.12 13.46
CA PRO A 221 12.65 6.02 12.52
C PRO A 221 13.31 7.40 12.42
N ALA A 222 14.01 7.86 13.47
CA ALA A 222 14.72 9.13 13.45
C ALA A 222 15.90 9.10 12.47
N VAL A 223 16.58 7.97 12.34
CA VAL A 223 17.66 7.78 11.35
C VAL A 223 17.08 7.82 9.93
N SER A 224 15.94 7.16 9.69
CA SER A 224 15.28 7.22 8.38
C SER A 224 14.86 8.65 8.02
N GLN A 225 14.32 9.39 9.00
CA GLN A 225 13.94 10.79 8.80
C GLN A 225 15.15 11.68 8.47
N GLU A 226 16.25 11.52 9.18
CA GLU A 226 17.50 12.28 8.93
C GLU A 226 18.03 11.99 7.53
N GLN A 227 18.14 10.72 7.15
CA GLN A 227 18.66 10.32 5.84
C GLN A 227 17.81 10.84 4.67
N ALA A 228 16.48 10.76 4.79
CA ALA A 228 15.59 11.28 3.77
C ALA A 228 15.63 12.80 3.69
N SER A 229 15.70 13.51 4.83
CA SER A 229 15.81 14.98 4.87
C SER A 229 17.10 15.50 4.24
N ALA A 230 18.16 14.70 4.24
CA ALA A 230 19.40 15.07 3.55
C ALA A 230 19.28 15.05 2.03
N ALA A 231 18.27 14.36 1.47
CA ALA A 231 18.07 14.18 0.03
C ALA A 231 16.79 14.87 -0.50
N PHE A 232 15.85 15.23 0.37
CA PHE A 232 14.58 15.89 0.01
C PHE A 232 14.35 17.11 0.90
N SER A 233 14.25 18.29 0.29
CA SER A 233 14.08 19.58 1.00
C SER A 233 12.61 19.98 1.19
N GLY A 234 11.66 19.21 0.64
CA GLY A 234 10.23 19.47 0.78
C GLY A 234 9.65 18.93 2.10
N PRO A 235 8.34 19.09 2.31
CA PRO A 235 7.64 18.54 3.47
C PRO A 235 7.83 17.03 3.57
N LEU A 236 8.33 16.55 4.72
CA LEU A 236 8.61 15.14 4.99
C LEU A 236 7.92 14.70 6.27
N LEU A 237 7.20 13.57 6.21
CA LEU A 237 6.58 12.93 7.36
C LEU A 237 7.01 11.46 7.45
N LEU A 238 6.95 10.92 8.67
CA LEU A 238 6.93 9.48 8.89
C LEU A 238 5.48 9.00 8.99
N ALA A 239 5.15 7.89 8.36
CA ALA A 239 3.83 7.28 8.49
C ALA A 239 3.55 6.89 9.94
N SER A 240 2.31 7.07 10.36
CA SER A 240 1.79 6.61 11.65
C SER A 240 0.33 6.21 11.51
N CYS A 241 -0.13 5.26 12.32
CA CYS A 241 -1.54 4.83 12.26
C CYS A 241 -2.48 6.01 12.52
N GLY A 242 -3.46 6.20 11.66
CA GLY A 242 -4.41 7.31 11.69
C GLY A 242 -3.92 8.60 11.03
N LEU A 243 -2.67 8.67 10.54
CA LEU A 243 -2.23 9.81 9.73
C LEU A 243 -3.12 9.93 8.49
N THR A 244 -3.69 11.11 8.30
CA THR A 244 -4.52 11.44 7.14
C THR A 244 -3.78 12.37 6.19
N LEU A 245 -3.84 12.06 4.90
CA LEU A 245 -3.18 12.78 3.81
C LEU A 245 -4.22 13.19 2.77
N LEU A 246 -3.97 14.27 2.05
CA LEU A 246 -4.82 14.77 0.95
C LEU A 246 -6.25 15.15 1.35
N GLY A 247 -6.61 15.06 2.63
CA GLY A 247 -7.89 15.56 3.16
C GLY A 247 -7.99 17.08 2.97
N GLY A 248 -9.17 17.58 2.62
CA GLY A 248 -9.44 19.01 2.71
C GLY A 248 -9.38 19.46 4.17
N GLN A 249 -8.79 20.61 4.45
CA GLN A 249 -9.13 21.31 5.68
C GLN A 249 -10.54 21.84 5.46
N ASP A 250 -11.52 21.31 6.21
CA ASP A 250 -12.82 21.94 6.38
C ASP A 250 -12.68 23.26 7.12
#